data_adcd145ee187569b23bff995fe0daa73
#
_entry.id   adcd145ee187569b23bff995fe0daa73
#
_cell.length_a   1.000
_cell.length_b   1.000
_cell.length_c   1.000
_cell.angle_alpha   90.00
_cell.angle_beta   90.00
_cell.angle_gamma   90.00
#
_symmetry.space_group_name_H-M   'P 1'
#
loop_
_entity.id
_entity.type
_entity.pdbx_description
1 polymer ?
#
loop_
_entity_poly.entity_id
_entity_poly.type
_entity_poly.pdbx_seq_one_letter_code
_entity_poly.pdbx_strand_id
1 'polypeptide(L)'
;IAADAENPVWGSTGAWDRPSVIILRNYVRVPSGRHVPVSRRGVLRRDNHRCAYCGSTANTIDHVLPRSRGGKDSWENLVACCLRCNNIKGDRTPSEMSWTLRSIPRPPRGTSWLVRGIERALPDWEEYLAPAA
;
A
#
# COMPACT_ATOMS: atom_id res chain seq x y z
N ILE A 1 9.77 1.17 26.16
CA ILE A 1 9.30 2.22 25.23
C ILE A 1 10.51 2.66 24.44
N ALA A 2 10.53 2.40 23.14
CA ALA A 2 11.58 2.89 22.27
C ALA A 2 11.38 4.41 22.06
N ALA A 3 12.44 5.19 22.16
CA ALA A 3 12.40 6.64 21.99
C ALA A 3 13.54 7.11 21.12
N ASP A 4 13.29 8.12 20.29
CA ASP A 4 14.27 8.78 19.44
C ASP A 4 14.76 10.05 20.18
N ALA A 5 15.95 9.93 20.80
CA ALA A 5 16.58 11.02 21.52
C ALA A 5 17.25 12.07 20.59
N GLU A 6 17.52 11.70 19.33
CA GLU A 6 18.14 12.61 18.36
C GLU A 6 17.17 13.67 17.82
N ASN A 7 15.85 13.40 17.90
CA ASN A 7 14.80 14.30 17.45
C ASN A 7 13.75 14.57 18.54
N PRO A 8 14.10 15.30 19.61
CA PRO A 8 13.20 15.52 20.74
C PRO A 8 11.97 16.35 20.34
N VAL A 9 10.88 16.15 21.08
CA VAL A 9 9.68 16.99 21.00
C VAL A 9 9.77 18.06 22.09
N TRP A 10 9.57 19.30 21.71
CA TRP A 10 9.57 20.44 22.64
C TRP A 10 8.17 20.73 23.14
N GLY A 11 8.03 20.77 24.45
CA GLY A 11 6.80 21.17 25.15
C GLY A 11 7.04 22.38 26.04
N SER A 12 6.00 22.87 26.73
CA SER A 12 6.07 23.99 27.63
C SER A 12 7.00 23.78 28.82
N THR A 13 7.29 22.52 29.17
CA THR A 13 8.13 22.12 30.33
C THR A 13 9.53 21.66 29.93
N GLY A 14 9.90 21.74 28.65
CA GLY A 14 11.21 21.34 28.15
C GLY A 14 11.19 20.35 26.98
N ALA A 15 12.32 19.74 26.71
CA ALA A 15 12.48 18.73 25.67
C ALA A 15 12.13 17.33 26.21
N TRP A 16 11.46 16.54 25.39
CA TRP A 16 11.10 15.15 25.66
C TRP A 16 11.60 14.27 24.53
N ASP A 17 12.12 13.11 24.88
CA ASP A 17 12.46 12.12 23.87
C ASP A 17 11.20 11.74 23.06
N ARG A 18 11.29 11.78 21.75
CA ARG A 18 10.18 11.41 20.88
C ARG A 18 9.91 9.90 20.98
N PRO A 19 8.74 9.46 21.48
CA PRO A 19 8.46 8.03 21.51
C PRO A 19 8.34 7.49 20.08
N SER A 20 9.11 6.46 19.73
CA SER A 20 9.03 5.75 18.47
C SER A 20 7.96 4.65 18.51
N VAL A 21 7.64 4.14 19.71
CA VAL A 21 6.59 3.16 19.97
C VAL A 21 5.79 3.58 21.19
N ILE A 22 4.46 3.60 21.06
CA ILE A 22 3.52 3.88 22.14
C ILE A 22 2.67 2.65 22.39
N ILE A 23 2.70 2.12 23.61
CA ILE A 23 1.84 1.03 24.02
C ILE A 23 0.63 1.62 24.78
N LEU A 24 -0.57 1.34 24.28
CA LEU A 24 -1.80 1.78 24.93
C LEU A 24 -2.07 0.95 26.18
N ARG A 25 -2.39 1.58 27.31
CA ARG A 25 -2.78 0.89 28.54
C ARG A 25 -4.11 0.15 28.40
N ASN A 26 -5.04 0.76 27.67
CA ASN A 26 -6.36 0.18 27.43
C ASN A 26 -6.45 -0.28 25.98
N TYR A 27 -7.04 -1.46 25.76
CA TYR A 27 -7.31 -1.93 24.43
C TYR A 27 -8.27 -0.99 23.70
N VAL A 28 -7.83 -0.45 22.58
CA VAL A 28 -8.69 0.32 21.67
C VAL A 28 -9.06 -0.58 20.48
N ARG A 29 -10.35 -0.91 20.39
CA ARG A 29 -10.86 -1.66 19.24
C ARG A 29 -10.74 -0.78 17.99
N VAL A 30 -9.80 -1.10 17.13
CA VAL A 30 -9.73 -0.49 15.80
C VAL A 30 -10.91 -1.06 14.99
N PRO A 31 -11.82 -0.23 14.46
CA PRO A 31 -12.91 -0.72 13.64
C PRO A 31 -12.35 -1.53 12.47
N SER A 32 -12.64 -2.83 12.43
CA SER A 32 -12.39 -3.69 11.30
C SER A 32 -13.30 -3.22 10.17
N GLY A 33 -12.78 -2.67 9.11
CA GLY A 33 -13.59 -2.22 7.97
C GLY A 33 -13.35 -0.79 7.51
N ARG A 34 -12.31 -0.12 7.98
CA ARG A 34 -11.88 1.11 7.32
C ARG A 34 -11.55 0.78 5.88
N HIS A 35 -12.41 1.25 4.99
CA HIS A 35 -12.16 1.22 3.56
C HIS A 35 -10.84 1.96 3.31
N VAL A 36 -9.81 1.22 2.94
CA VAL A 36 -8.53 1.84 2.55
C VAL A 36 -8.78 2.59 1.25
N PRO A 37 -8.63 3.91 1.23
CA PRO A 37 -8.85 4.68 0.01
C PRO A 37 -7.87 4.22 -1.07
N VAL A 38 -8.37 4.15 -2.30
CA VAL A 38 -7.56 3.78 -3.44
C VAL A 38 -6.58 4.92 -3.76
N SER A 39 -5.33 4.58 -3.94
CA SER A 39 -4.30 5.54 -4.36
C SER A 39 -3.30 4.85 -5.29
N ARG A 40 -2.67 5.63 -6.19
CA ARG A 40 -1.60 5.13 -7.06
C ARG A 40 -0.50 4.41 -6.27
N ARG A 41 -0.03 5.03 -5.20
CA ARG A 41 1.01 4.46 -4.33
C ARG A 41 0.53 3.16 -3.68
N GLY A 42 -0.74 3.13 -3.24
CA GLY A 42 -1.36 1.95 -2.68
C GLY A 42 -1.40 0.79 -3.65
N VAL A 43 -1.82 1.02 -4.89
CA VAL A 43 -1.88 -0.01 -5.95
C VAL A 43 -0.49 -0.53 -6.27
N LEU A 44 0.50 0.35 -6.51
CA LEU A 44 1.87 -0.07 -6.77
C LEU A 44 2.44 -0.93 -5.64
N ARG A 45 2.20 -0.54 -4.39
CA ARG A 45 2.66 -1.28 -3.22
C ARG A 45 1.95 -2.62 -3.04
N ARG A 46 0.62 -2.69 -3.26
CA ARG A 46 -0.14 -3.94 -3.22
C ARG A 46 0.44 -4.96 -4.18
N ASP A 47 0.81 -4.52 -5.37
CA ASP A 47 1.31 -5.36 -6.46
C ASP A 47 2.85 -5.50 -6.44
N ASN A 48 3.51 -5.08 -5.33
CA ASN A 48 4.96 -5.13 -5.14
C ASN A 48 5.74 -4.49 -6.30
N HIS A 49 5.22 -3.39 -6.87
CA HIS A 49 5.80 -2.73 -8.04
C HIS A 49 6.06 -3.68 -9.23
N ARG A 50 5.20 -4.70 -9.40
CA ARG A 50 5.24 -5.65 -10.50
C ARG A 50 4.07 -5.44 -11.45
N CYS A 51 4.37 -5.41 -12.74
CA CYS A 51 3.35 -5.28 -13.78
C CYS A 51 2.41 -6.48 -13.76
N ALA A 52 1.11 -6.22 -13.66
CA ALA A 52 0.08 -7.25 -13.62
C ALA A 52 0.01 -8.08 -14.91
N TYR A 53 0.53 -7.58 -16.00
CA TYR A 53 0.51 -8.25 -17.31
C TYR A 53 1.78 -9.02 -17.59
N CYS A 54 2.94 -8.38 -17.53
CA CYS A 54 4.21 -9.00 -17.93
C CYS A 54 5.14 -9.36 -16.75
N GLY A 55 4.85 -8.87 -15.53
CA GLY A 55 5.68 -9.13 -14.36
C GLY A 55 6.93 -8.25 -14.22
N SER A 56 7.25 -7.40 -15.20
CA SER A 56 8.35 -6.45 -15.12
C SER A 56 8.11 -5.39 -14.04
N THR A 57 9.12 -4.61 -13.70
CA THR A 57 8.97 -3.48 -12.77
C THR A 57 7.91 -2.50 -13.26
N ALA A 58 7.00 -2.13 -12.38
CA ALA A 58 5.89 -1.22 -12.64
C ALA A 58 6.06 0.08 -11.89
N ASN A 59 5.90 1.18 -12.60
CA ASN A 59 5.90 2.54 -12.06
C ASN A 59 4.63 3.33 -12.44
N THR A 60 3.71 2.72 -13.16
CA THR A 60 2.40 3.27 -13.52
C THR A 60 1.28 2.39 -12.97
N ILE A 61 0.06 2.89 -13.02
CA ILE A 61 -1.15 2.09 -12.77
C ILE A 61 -2.01 2.08 -14.02
N ASP A 62 -2.79 1.04 -14.18
CA ASP A 62 -3.71 0.86 -15.30
C ASP A 62 -5.08 0.43 -14.79
N HIS A 63 -6.13 0.82 -15.54
CA HIS A 63 -7.49 0.34 -15.33
C HIS A 63 -7.71 -0.94 -16.13
N VAL A 64 -7.99 -2.05 -15.47
CA VAL A 64 -8.31 -3.33 -16.14
C VAL A 64 -9.48 -3.13 -17.11
N LEU A 65 -10.59 -2.57 -16.64
CA LEU A 65 -11.63 -2.01 -17.48
C LEU A 65 -11.34 -0.51 -17.65
N PRO A 66 -11.08 -0.01 -18.87
CA PRO A 66 -10.74 1.38 -19.12
C PRO A 66 -11.79 2.36 -18.62
N ARG A 67 -11.38 3.55 -18.16
CA ARG A 67 -12.30 4.63 -17.73
C ARG A 67 -13.26 5.04 -18.82
N SER A 68 -12.80 5.10 -20.08
CA SER A 68 -13.62 5.37 -21.27
C SER A 68 -14.77 4.39 -21.45
N ARG A 69 -14.67 3.20 -20.83
CA ARG A 69 -15.68 2.14 -20.88
C ARG A 69 -16.37 1.91 -19.54
N GLY A 70 -16.36 2.90 -18.64
CA GLY A 70 -17.03 2.83 -17.34
C GLY A 70 -16.20 2.22 -16.21
N GLY A 71 -14.91 2.00 -16.42
CA GLY A 71 -14.01 1.52 -15.37
C GLY A 71 -13.89 2.54 -14.24
N LYS A 72 -14.03 2.04 -12.99
CA LYS A 72 -13.98 2.84 -11.76
C LYS A 72 -12.59 2.82 -11.13
N ASP A 73 -12.29 3.87 -10.35
CA ASP A 73 -11.11 3.90 -9.49
C ASP A 73 -11.38 3.02 -8.25
N SER A 74 -11.19 1.73 -8.39
CA SER A 74 -11.40 0.76 -7.31
C SER A 74 -10.22 -0.21 -7.21
N TRP A 75 -10.08 -0.85 -6.04
CA TRP A 75 -9.03 -1.84 -5.80
C TRP A 75 -9.11 -3.02 -6.76
N GLU A 76 -10.31 -3.36 -7.20
CA GLU A 76 -10.60 -4.48 -8.11
C GLU A 76 -10.30 -4.14 -9.58
N ASN A 77 -10.26 -2.84 -9.91
CA ASN A 77 -10.09 -2.39 -11.29
C ASN A 77 -8.72 -1.75 -11.56
N LEU A 78 -7.96 -1.40 -10.53
CA LEU A 78 -6.65 -0.79 -10.70
C LEU A 78 -5.54 -1.81 -10.45
N VAL A 79 -4.54 -1.83 -11.32
CA VAL A 79 -3.37 -2.71 -11.24
C VAL A 79 -2.08 -1.94 -11.50
N ALA A 80 -0.98 -2.42 -10.90
CA ALA A 80 0.34 -1.92 -11.25
C ALA A 80 0.69 -2.33 -12.67
N CYS A 81 1.22 -1.40 -13.45
CA CYS A 81 1.56 -1.61 -14.85
C CYS A 81 2.89 -0.96 -15.22
N CYS A 82 3.70 -1.60 -16.04
CA CYS A 82 4.85 -0.95 -16.63
C CYS A 82 4.40 -0.04 -17.79
N LEU A 83 5.18 1.00 -18.07
CA LEU A 83 4.84 1.99 -19.10
C LEU A 83 4.59 1.34 -20.47
N ARG A 84 5.40 0.32 -20.82
CA ARG A 84 5.26 -0.41 -22.10
C ARG A 84 3.89 -1.08 -22.24
N CYS A 85 3.49 -1.88 -21.24
CA CYS A 85 2.20 -2.57 -21.27
C CYS A 85 1.05 -1.57 -21.22
N ASN A 86 1.17 -0.49 -20.43
CA ASN A 86 0.17 0.55 -20.34
C ASN A 86 -0.10 1.22 -21.70
N ASN A 87 0.97 1.61 -22.39
CA ASN A 87 0.87 2.23 -23.72
C ASN A 87 0.31 1.27 -24.78
N ILE A 88 0.74 -0.01 -24.76
CA ILE A 88 0.26 -1.02 -25.72
C ILE A 88 -1.22 -1.33 -25.50
N LYS A 89 -1.66 -1.42 -24.23
CA LYS A 89 -3.05 -1.70 -23.90
C LYS A 89 -3.98 -0.56 -24.28
N GLY A 90 -3.60 0.67 -23.92
CA GLY A 90 -4.44 1.85 -24.16
C GLY A 90 -5.83 1.69 -23.54
N ASP A 91 -6.89 1.88 -24.33
CA ASP A 91 -8.28 1.78 -23.93
C ASP A 91 -8.93 0.41 -24.16
N ARG A 92 -8.11 -0.62 -24.41
CA ARG A 92 -8.57 -2.00 -24.60
C ARG A 92 -8.60 -2.75 -23.26
N THR A 93 -9.46 -3.76 -23.19
CA THR A 93 -9.47 -4.69 -22.05
C THR A 93 -8.36 -5.76 -22.21
N PRO A 94 -7.95 -6.40 -21.11
CA PRO A 94 -7.01 -7.54 -21.21
C PRO A 94 -7.52 -8.64 -22.15
N SER A 95 -8.81 -8.93 -22.14
CA SER A 95 -9.41 -9.95 -23.00
C SER A 95 -9.25 -9.61 -24.50
N GLU A 96 -9.44 -8.35 -24.88
CA GLU A 96 -9.24 -7.89 -26.27
C GLU A 96 -7.77 -7.94 -26.69
N MET A 97 -6.85 -7.92 -25.71
CA MET A 97 -5.42 -8.07 -25.94
C MET A 97 -4.94 -9.53 -25.90
N SER A 98 -5.82 -10.48 -25.61
CA SER A 98 -5.45 -11.85 -25.26
C SER A 98 -4.45 -11.92 -24.09
N TRP A 99 -4.55 -10.96 -23.17
CA TRP A 99 -3.72 -10.91 -21.97
C TRP A 99 -4.45 -11.48 -20.77
N THR A 100 -3.68 -12.13 -19.90
CA THR A 100 -4.17 -12.58 -18.58
C THR A 100 -3.52 -11.79 -17.47
N LEU A 101 -4.29 -11.48 -16.44
CA LEU A 101 -3.76 -10.90 -15.22
C LEU A 101 -3.00 -11.98 -14.43
N ARG A 102 -1.79 -11.66 -13.98
CA ARG A 102 -0.97 -12.55 -13.13
C ARG A 102 -1.59 -12.79 -11.74
N SER A 103 -2.40 -11.86 -11.29
CA SER A 103 -3.19 -11.97 -10.06
C SER A 103 -4.49 -11.18 -10.19
N ILE A 104 -5.55 -11.66 -9.53
CA ILE A 104 -6.82 -10.94 -9.47
C ILE A 104 -6.67 -9.77 -8.50
N PRO A 105 -6.89 -8.52 -8.95
CA PRO A 105 -6.78 -7.37 -8.08
C PRO A 105 -7.88 -7.39 -7.00
N ARG A 106 -7.47 -7.23 -5.75
CA ARG A 106 -8.37 -7.22 -4.57
C ARG A 106 -7.97 -6.09 -3.63
N PRO A 107 -8.90 -5.62 -2.78
CA PRO A 107 -8.55 -4.70 -1.69
C PRO A 107 -7.49 -5.32 -0.78
N PRO A 108 -6.54 -4.53 -0.29
CA PRO A 108 -5.58 -4.99 0.70
C PRO A 108 -6.29 -5.36 2.00
N ARG A 109 -5.86 -6.42 2.66
CA ARG A 109 -6.45 -6.93 3.91
C ARG A 109 -5.41 -6.97 5.02
N GLY A 110 -5.89 -6.80 6.25
CA GLY A 110 -5.12 -7.01 7.47
C GLY A 110 -4.12 -5.91 7.82
N THR A 111 -3.49 -6.07 8.97
CA THR A 111 -2.48 -5.14 9.52
C THR A 111 -1.19 -5.12 8.71
N SER A 112 -0.85 -6.19 8.03
CA SER A 112 0.31 -6.27 7.13
C SER A 112 0.31 -5.19 6.04
N TRP A 113 -0.86 -4.69 5.65
CA TRP A 113 -0.96 -3.55 4.75
C TRP A 113 -0.46 -2.25 5.37
N LEU A 114 -0.76 -2.00 6.65
CA LEU A 114 -0.30 -0.83 7.39
C LEU A 114 1.22 -0.87 7.56
N VAL A 115 1.76 -2.04 7.90
CA VAL A 115 3.21 -2.27 8.04
C VAL A 115 3.95 -2.04 6.73
N ARG A 116 3.45 -2.55 5.61
CA ARG A 116 4.02 -2.28 4.28
C ARG A 116 3.97 -0.79 3.88
N GLY A 117 3.21 0.03 4.62
CA GLY A 117 3.14 1.48 4.46
C GLY A 117 4.30 2.24 5.07
N ILE A 118 5.05 1.60 5.93
CA ILE A 118 6.20 2.18 6.59
C ILE A 118 7.37 2.15 5.60
N GLU A 119 7.75 3.31 5.08
CA GLU A 119 8.85 3.41 4.11
C GLU A 119 10.21 3.14 4.74
N ARG A 120 10.33 3.41 6.03
CA ARG A 120 11.53 3.23 6.80
C ARG A 120 11.14 2.76 8.20
N ALA A 121 11.17 1.47 8.43
CA ALA A 121 11.04 0.92 9.77
C ALA A 121 12.34 1.25 10.53
N LEU A 122 12.21 1.81 11.74
CA LEU A 122 13.34 1.91 12.64
C LEU A 122 13.66 0.52 13.18
N PRO A 123 14.94 0.22 13.49
CA PRO A 123 15.33 -1.09 14.03
C PRO A 123 14.51 -1.51 15.26
N ASP A 124 14.16 -0.55 16.10
CA ASP A 124 13.36 -0.74 17.32
C ASP A 124 11.92 -1.19 17.06
N TRP A 125 11.45 -1.13 15.80
CA TRP A 125 10.08 -1.51 15.44
C TRP A 125 9.96 -2.98 15.03
N GLU A 126 11.07 -3.68 14.76
CA GLU A 126 11.04 -5.06 14.25
C GLU A 126 10.29 -6.00 15.20
N GLU A 127 10.50 -5.86 16.51
CA GLU A 127 9.81 -6.65 17.54
C GLU A 127 8.28 -6.48 17.49
N TYR A 128 7.80 -5.26 17.14
CA TYR A 128 6.36 -4.93 17.12
C TYR A 128 5.71 -5.17 15.76
N LEU A 129 6.50 -5.31 14.71
CA LEU A 129 6.03 -5.51 13.34
C LEU A 129 6.02 -6.98 12.93
N ALA A 130 6.66 -7.86 13.70
CA ALA A 130 6.61 -9.29 13.47
C ALA A 130 5.16 -9.79 13.52
N PRO A 131 4.73 -10.64 12.56
CA PRO A 131 3.40 -11.24 12.65
C PRO A 131 3.31 -12.03 13.96
N ALA A 132 2.23 -11.81 14.72
CA ALA A 132 1.93 -12.67 15.86
C ALA A 132 1.84 -14.12 15.38
N ALA A 133 2.60 -14.99 16.01
CA ALA A 133 2.65 -16.42 15.72
C ALA A 133 1.29 -17.10 15.95
#